data_8cc08096d4f99c162fe9646f7d6f72bf
#
_entry.id   8cc08096d4f99c162fe9646f7d6f72bf
#
_cell.length_a   1.000
_cell.length_b   1.000
_cell.length_c   1.000
_cell.angle_alpha   90.00
_cell.angle_beta   90.00
_cell.angle_gamma   90.00
#
_symmetry.space_group_name_H-M   'P 1'
#
loop_
_entity.id
_entity.type
_entity.pdbx_description
1 polymer ?
#
loop_
_entity_poly.entity_id
_entity_poly.type
_entity_poly.pdbx_seq_one_letter_code
_entity_poly.pdbx_strand_id
1 'polypeptide(L)'
;KTSYLMINRSIILLGVVLFMATGCFARKKQDCPRADIKVSYNYHYKFWRGSDGVVEKDTPFILLANHNESKFYCPSTEYRDSLLSTPSGSAKEKKMFDAAVAAYVQNRDESVMDAVVYHSRLYVTKDFAKSVSTTYDQAGMGEYGYYDEPFSEIDWQIVEDSTKTVLGYQCIMASTDYHGRKWTVWFTPEIPVQDGPWKFCGLPGLILEAAEEKGHHHFTADGIEQSSQSIYPIYNNDYEKMGRLDMLRNLRNYRDNNNSIIKASTGGMLDFGPDAPVQTEYDFLETDYR
;
A
#
# COMPACT_ATOMS: atom_id res chain seq x y z
N LYS A 1 12.75 -50.57 49.58
CA LYS A 1 11.40 -50.06 49.89
C LYS A 1 11.51 -48.56 50.01
N THR A 2 11.37 -47.84 48.98
CA THR A 2 10.69 -46.54 48.90
C THR A 2 10.89 -46.01 47.49
N SER A 3 9.87 -46.17 46.67
CA SER A 3 9.76 -45.56 45.36
C SER A 3 9.44 -44.08 45.55
N TYR A 4 10.30 -43.17 45.11
CA TYR A 4 9.96 -41.77 45.00
C TYR A 4 9.78 -41.38 43.50
N LEU A 5 8.59 -40.86 43.27
CA LEU A 5 8.11 -40.28 42.03
C LEU A 5 9.13 -39.28 41.48
N MET A 6 9.68 -39.55 40.31
CA MET A 6 10.27 -38.50 39.48
C MET A 6 9.15 -37.84 38.65
N ILE A 7 8.67 -36.71 39.13
CA ILE A 7 7.80 -35.83 38.39
C ILE A 7 8.67 -35.08 37.39
N ASN A 8 8.36 -35.35 36.16
CA ASN A 8 9.07 -34.92 34.96
C ASN A 8 9.05 -33.36 34.83
N ARG A 9 10.18 -32.72 35.06
CA ARG A 9 10.37 -31.26 34.93
C ARG A 9 10.20 -30.72 33.51
N SER A 10 9.99 -31.61 32.52
CA SER A 10 9.83 -31.24 31.11
C SER A 10 8.44 -30.72 30.73
N ILE A 11 7.42 -30.94 31.57
CA ILE A 11 6.05 -30.51 31.26
C ILE A 11 5.78 -29.05 31.66
N ILE A 12 6.58 -28.49 32.59
CA ILE A 12 6.43 -27.12 33.05
C ILE A 12 7.07 -26.12 32.09
N LEU A 13 8.07 -26.53 31.30
CA LEU A 13 8.72 -25.64 30.31
C LEU A 13 7.91 -25.49 29.02
N LEU A 14 7.04 -26.45 28.67
CA LEU A 14 6.19 -26.36 27.46
C LEU A 14 4.99 -25.42 27.64
N GLY A 15 4.53 -25.24 28.87
CA GLY A 15 3.40 -24.35 29.19
C GLY A 15 3.77 -22.85 29.19
N VAL A 16 5.05 -22.51 29.42
CA VAL A 16 5.49 -21.11 29.49
C VAL A 16 5.87 -20.57 28.12
N VAL A 17 6.32 -21.43 27.19
CA VAL A 17 6.67 -21.02 25.82
C VAL A 17 5.42 -20.78 24.96
N LEU A 18 4.32 -21.49 25.24
CA LEU A 18 3.07 -21.31 24.48
C LEU A 18 2.29 -20.05 24.90
N PHE A 19 2.62 -19.43 26.06
CA PHE A 19 1.94 -18.22 26.54
C PHE A 19 2.63 -16.92 26.10
N MET A 20 3.86 -16.99 25.57
CA MET A 20 4.57 -15.81 25.07
C MET A 20 4.35 -15.51 23.57
N ALA A 21 3.82 -16.47 22.81
CA ALA A 21 3.54 -16.27 21.38
C ALA A 21 2.15 -15.67 21.11
N THR A 22 1.25 -15.64 22.11
CA THR A 22 -0.11 -15.06 21.93
C THR A 22 -0.24 -13.63 22.45
N GLY A 23 0.83 -13.04 23.01
CA GLY A 23 0.80 -11.73 23.67
C GLY A 23 0.92 -10.51 22.73
N CYS A 24 1.16 -10.70 21.43
CA CYS A 24 1.44 -9.57 20.54
C CYS A 24 0.28 -9.14 19.64
N PHE A 25 -0.84 -9.87 19.62
CA PHE A 25 -1.93 -9.66 18.66
C PHE A 25 -3.19 -8.98 19.16
N ALA A 26 -3.27 -8.68 20.44
CA ALA A 26 -4.38 -7.90 20.97
C ALA A 26 -3.89 -6.53 21.45
N ARG A 27 -3.25 -5.73 20.60
CA ARG A 27 -3.22 -4.30 20.84
C ARG A 27 -4.68 -3.85 20.82
N LYS A 28 -5.20 -3.57 22.02
CA LYS A 28 -6.59 -3.14 22.18
C LYS A 28 -6.84 -2.01 21.19
N LYS A 29 -7.94 -2.10 20.44
CA LYS A 29 -8.47 -1.08 19.52
C LYS A 29 -8.49 0.34 20.11
N GLN A 30 -8.25 0.46 21.41
CA GLN A 30 -8.30 1.66 22.23
C GLN A 30 -6.99 2.45 22.30
N ASP A 31 -5.86 1.89 21.86
CA ASP A 31 -4.53 2.51 21.99
C ASP A 31 -3.91 2.96 20.66
N CYS A 32 -4.67 2.89 19.55
CA CYS A 32 -4.19 3.39 18.25
C CYS A 32 -4.28 4.92 18.22
N PRO A 33 -3.25 5.60 17.66
CA PRO A 33 -3.31 7.03 17.40
C PRO A 33 -4.54 7.40 16.58
N ARG A 34 -5.06 8.60 16.78
CA ARG A 34 -6.21 9.10 16.03
C ARG A 34 -5.75 10.10 14.99
N ALA A 35 -6.38 10.06 13.85
CA ALA A 35 -6.21 11.07 12.83
C ALA A 35 -6.93 12.38 13.25
N ASP A 36 -6.36 13.52 12.88
CA ASP A 36 -7.01 14.83 12.96
C ASP A 36 -7.71 15.16 11.64
N ILE A 37 -7.16 14.62 10.54
CA ILE A 37 -7.66 14.84 9.17
C ILE A 37 -7.70 13.51 8.40
N LYS A 38 -8.72 13.40 7.53
CA LYS A 38 -8.81 12.37 6.51
C LYS A 38 -8.93 13.02 5.15
N VAL A 39 -8.12 12.56 4.21
CA VAL A 39 -8.16 13.00 2.82
C VAL A 39 -8.41 11.80 1.93
N SER A 40 -9.41 11.92 1.07
CA SER A 40 -9.68 10.94 0.01
C SER A 40 -8.95 11.39 -1.25
N TYR A 41 -8.25 10.46 -1.88
CA TYR A 41 -7.55 10.68 -3.15
C TYR A 41 -8.04 9.68 -4.18
N ASN A 42 -8.16 10.13 -5.42
CA ASN A 42 -8.19 9.27 -6.58
C ASN A 42 -6.78 9.17 -7.17
N TYR A 43 -6.30 7.96 -7.36
CA TYR A 43 -5.04 7.67 -8.06
C TYR A 43 -5.37 7.16 -9.45
N HIS A 44 -5.21 8.03 -10.44
CA HIS A 44 -5.30 7.69 -11.86
C HIS A 44 -3.94 7.28 -12.39
N TYR A 45 -3.86 6.13 -13.07
CA TYR A 45 -2.60 5.67 -13.66
C TYR A 45 -2.79 4.88 -14.95
N LYS A 46 -1.74 4.91 -15.77
CA LYS A 46 -1.63 4.17 -17.02
C LYS A 46 -0.65 3.03 -16.85
N PHE A 47 -1.01 1.87 -17.36
CA PHE A 47 -0.12 0.74 -17.36
C PHE A 47 -0.28 -0.08 -18.65
N TRP A 48 0.77 -0.81 -19.02
CA TRP A 48 0.75 -1.70 -20.15
C TRP A 48 0.20 -3.07 -19.75
N ARG A 49 -0.83 -3.54 -20.44
CA ARG A 49 -1.49 -4.82 -20.18
C ARG A 49 -1.35 -5.75 -21.39
N GLY A 50 -0.13 -6.07 -21.77
CA GLY A 50 0.13 -7.03 -22.86
C GLY A 50 -0.61 -6.73 -24.15
N SER A 51 -1.48 -7.67 -24.59
CA SER A 51 -2.29 -7.54 -25.80
C SER A 51 -3.30 -6.41 -25.78
N ASP A 52 -3.73 -5.99 -24.61
CA ASP A 52 -4.75 -4.94 -24.45
C ASP A 52 -4.16 -3.54 -24.65
N GLY A 53 -2.82 -3.44 -24.73
CA GLY A 53 -2.12 -2.16 -24.88
C GLY A 53 -2.10 -1.35 -23.58
N VAL A 54 -2.23 -0.02 -23.71
CA VAL A 54 -2.30 0.90 -22.57
C VAL A 54 -3.68 0.87 -21.96
N VAL A 55 -3.76 0.59 -20.67
CA VAL A 55 -4.98 0.61 -19.87
C VAL A 55 -4.87 1.71 -18.83
N GLU A 56 -5.94 2.46 -18.64
CA GLU A 56 -6.07 3.47 -17.58
C GLU A 56 -6.91 2.91 -16.44
N LYS A 57 -6.53 3.23 -15.22
CA LYS A 57 -7.25 2.78 -14.02
C LYS A 57 -7.27 3.88 -12.96
N ASP A 58 -8.40 3.94 -12.27
CA ASP A 58 -8.61 4.74 -11.07
C ASP A 58 -8.61 3.84 -9.85
N THR A 59 -7.91 4.25 -8.81
CA THR A 59 -7.87 3.53 -7.54
C THR A 59 -8.02 4.51 -6.39
N PRO A 60 -9.02 4.32 -5.52
CA PRO A 60 -9.20 5.19 -4.37
C PRO A 60 -8.15 4.93 -3.30
N PHE A 61 -7.65 6.00 -2.70
CA PHE A 61 -6.76 5.98 -1.55
C PHE A 61 -7.28 6.90 -0.44
N ILE A 62 -6.91 6.58 0.78
CA ILE A 62 -7.18 7.40 1.97
C ILE A 62 -5.85 7.75 2.61
N LEU A 63 -5.72 9.02 2.99
CA LEU A 63 -4.71 9.51 3.91
C LEU A 63 -5.39 9.80 5.25
N LEU A 64 -4.95 9.14 6.31
CA LEU A 64 -5.24 9.51 7.70
C LEU A 64 -3.99 10.14 8.29
N ALA A 65 -4.08 11.35 8.80
CA ALA A 65 -2.93 12.06 9.35
C ALA A 65 -3.26 12.77 10.67
N ASN A 66 -2.26 12.84 11.54
CA ASN A 66 -2.17 13.76 12.67
C ASN A 66 -0.79 14.42 12.67
N HIS A 67 -0.46 15.22 13.69
CA HIS A 67 0.82 15.93 13.75
C HIS A 67 2.05 15.04 13.93
N ASN A 68 1.90 13.77 14.33
CA ASN A 68 3.00 12.85 14.59
C ASN A 68 3.22 11.82 13.49
N GLU A 69 2.13 11.38 12.86
CA GLU A 69 2.17 10.27 11.92
C GLU A 69 1.03 10.31 10.92
N SER A 70 1.20 9.61 9.82
CA SER A 70 0.13 9.37 8.87
C SER A 70 0.20 7.97 8.26
N LYS A 71 -0.93 7.58 7.63
CA LYS A 71 -1.07 6.35 6.86
C LYS A 71 -1.83 6.63 5.58
N PHE A 72 -1.21 6.34 4.45
CA PHE A 72 -1.80 6.37 3.10
C PHE A 72 -2.05 4.94 2.64
N TYR A 73 -3.28 4.62 2.21
CA TYR A 73 -3.66 3.24 1.91
C TYR A 73 -4.88 3.15 1.00
N CYS A 74 -5.01 2.01 0.30
CA CYS A 74 -6.22 1.66 -0.45
C CYS A 74 -7.28 1.05 0.49
N PRO A 75 -8.51 1.61 0.59
CA PRO A 75 -9.53 1.16 1.54
C PRO A 75 -9.94 -0.31 1.39
N SER A 76 -10.04 -0.81 0.16
CA SER A 76 -10.39 -2.21 -0.08
C SER A 76 -9.31 -3.17 0.42
N THR A 77 -8.04 -2.78 0.28
CA THR A 77 -6.89 -3.55 0.78
C THR A 77 -6.87 -3.57 2.30
N GLU A 78 -7.00 -2.40 2.94
CA GLU A 78 -7.10 -2.31 4.40
C GLU A 78 -8.24 -3.16 4.96
N TYR A 79 -9.40 -3.12 4.33
CA TYR A 79 -10.54 -3.94 4.74
C TYR A 79 -10.24 -5.44 4.64
N ARG A 80 -9.67 -5.90 3.52
CA ARG A 80 -9.32 -7.32 3.34
C ARG A 80 -8.23 -7.77 4.30
N ASP A 81 -7.18 -7.01 4.48
CA ASP A 81 -6.10 -7.33 5.42
C ASP A 81 -6.64 -7.40 6.85
N SER A 82 -7.60 -6.52 7.21
CA SER A 82 -8.28 -6.58 8.50
C SER A 82 -9.10 -7.86 8.68
N LEU A 83 -9.75 -8.35 7.63
CA LEU A 83 -10.45 -9.64 7.67
C LEU A 83 -9.46 -10.79 7.84
N LEU A 84 -8.39 -10.81 7.03
CA LEU A 84 -7.39 -11.88 7.05
C LEU A 84 -6.60 -11.94 8.36
N SER A 85 -6.58 -10.87 9.15
CA SER A 85 -5.94 -10.84 10.47
C SER A 85 -6.64 -11.68 11.55
N THR A 86 -7.82 -12.23 11.27
CA THR A 86 -8.57 -13.06 12.21
C THR A 86 -9.11 -14.33 11.55
N PRO A 87 -9.22 -15.47 12.28
CA PRO A 87 -9.76 -16.72 11.72
C PRO A 87 -11.20 -16.58 11.18
N SER A 88 -12.06 -15.83 11.89
CA SER A 88 -13.45 -15.59 11.47
C SER A 88 -13.52 -14.69 10.23
N GLY A 89 -12.64 -13.68 10.15
CA GLY A 89 -12.54 -12.81 9.00
C GLY A 89 -11.98 -13.53 7.78
N SER A 90 -10.96 -14.39 7.94
CA SER A 90 -10.44 -15.24 6.87
C SER A 90 -11.53 -16.18 6.30
N ALA A 91 -12.36 -16.75 7.17
CA ALA A 91 -13.49 -17.57 6.71
C ALA A 91 -14.55 -16.75 5.95
N LYS A 92 -14.77 -15.49 6.35
CA LYS A 92 -15.67 -14.57 5.65
C LYS A 92 -15.08 -14.19 4.27
N GLU A 93 -13.80 -13.80 4.23
CA GLU A 93 -13.12 -13.44 2.99
C GLU A 93 -13.13 -14.59 1.99
N LYS A 94 -12.84 -15.82 2.43
CA LYS A 94 -12.92 -17.00 1.59
C LYS A 94 -14.32 -17.20 1.00
N LYS A 95 -15.39 -17.04 1.78
CA LYS A 95 -16.76 -17.13 1.27
C LYS A 95 -17.07 -16.06 0.22
N MET A 96 -16.59 -14.83 0.44
CA MET A 96 -16.77 -13.73 -0.53
C MET A 96 -16.04 -14.05 -1.83
N PHE A 97 -14.82 -14.55 -1.76
CA PHE A 97 -14.03 -14.95 -2.93
C PHE A 97 -14.69 -16.11 -3.68
N ASP A 98 -15.07 -17.19 -2.98
CA ASP A 98 -15.72 -18.34 -3.58
C ASP A 98 -17.05 -17.94 -4.28
N ALA A 99 -17.83 -17.03 -3.69
CA ALA A 99 -19.05 -16.50 -4.29
C ALA A 99 -18.79 -15.65 -5.54
N ALA A 100 -17.76 -14.79 -5.53
CA ALA A 100 -17.39 -13.99 -6.67
C ALA A 100 -16.90 -14.87 -7.84
N VAL A 101 -16.08 -15.89 -7.56
CA VAL A 101 -15.62 -16.85 -8.56
C VAL A 101 -16.79 -17.61 -9.16
N ALA A 102 -17.75 -18.09 -8.34
CA ALA A 102 -18.95 -18.79 -8.82
C ALA A 102 -19.80 -17.89 -9.75
N ALA A 103 -20.01 -16.63 -9.35
CA ALA A 103 -20.74 -15.65 -10.15
C ALA A 103 -20.01 -15.33 -11.47
N TYR A 104 -18.71 -15.17 -11.46
CA TYR A 104 -17.88 -14.98 -12.66
C TYR A 104 -18.00 -16.17 -13.64
N VAL A 105 -17.89 -17.39 -13.11
CA VAL A 105 -18.02 -18.62 -13.94
C VAL A 105 -19.41 -18.71 -14.59
N GLN A 106 -20.45 -18.32 -13.87
CA GLN A 106 -21.83 -18.36 -14.34
C GLN A 106 -22.14 -17.27 -15.36
N ASN A 107 -21.73 -16.02 -15.08
CA ASN A 107 -22.19 -14.85 -15.83
C ASN A 107 -21.14 -14.27 -16.77
N ARG A 108 -19.85 -14.66 -16.63
CA ARG A 108 -18.71 -14.08 -17.33
C ARG A 108 -18.59 -12.56 -17.13
N ASP A 109 -19.10 -12.06 -16.02
CA ASP A 109 -19.02 -10.66 -15.64
C ASP A 109 -17.80 -10.45 -14.75
N GLU A 110 -16.77 -9.78 -15.27
CA GLU A 110 -15.52 -9.50 -14.55
C GLU A 110 -15.72 -8.54 -13.37
N SER A 111 -16.75 -7.71 -13.39
CA SER A 111 -17.02 -6.72 -12.35
C SER A 111 -17.30 -7.36 -10.98
N VAL A 112 -17.79 -8.60 -10.95
CA VAL A 112 -18.01 -9.33 -9.71
C VAL A 112 -16.72 -9.65 -8.95
N MET A 113 -15.58 -9.67 -9.67
CA MET A 113 -14.27 -9.90 -9.07
C MET A 113 -13.70 -8.63 -8.40
N ASP A 114 -14.15 -7.45 -8.78
CA ASP A 114 -13.64 -6.18 -8.23
C ASP A 114 -13.78 -6.08 -6.71
N ALA A 115 -14.82 -6.69 -6.15
CA ALA A 115 -15.05 -6.72 -4.70
C ALA A 115 -14.05 -7.62 -3.93
N VAL A 116 -13.35 -8.52 -4.62
CA VAL A 116 -12.50 -9.54 -4.01
C VAL A 116 -11.06 -9.56 -4.53
N VAL A 117 -10.69 -8.65 -5.44
CA VAL A 117 -9.30 -8.46 -5.85
C VAL A 117 -8.66 -7.29 -5.11
N TYR A 118 -7.34 -7.30 -5.00
CA TYR A 118 -6.60 -6.15 -4.48
C TYR A 118 -6.44 -5.13 -5.60
N HIS A 119 -6.98 -3.92 -5.40
CA HIS A 119 -6.77 -2.82 -6.34
C HIS A 119 -5.37 -2.23 -6.24
N SER A 120 -4.81 -2.21 -5.05
CA SER A 120 -3.42 -1.85 -4.75
C SER A 120 -3.03 -2.48 -3.43
N ARG A 121 -1.78 -2.95 -3.29
CA ARG A 121 -1.24 -3.44 -2.02
C ARG A 121 -0.38 -2.40 -1.31
N LEU A 122 -0.25 -1.22 -1.92
CA LEU A 122 0.55 -0.13 -1.44
C LEU A 122 0.01 0.44 -0.13
N TYR A 123 0.86 0.46 0.89
CA TYR A 123 0.72 1.29 2.07
C TYR A 123 1.95 2.19 2.22
N VAL A 124 1.73 3.41 2.64
CA VAL A 124 2.81 4.30 3.08
C VAL A 124 2.45 4.83 4.46
N THR A 125 3.34 4.63 5.42
CA THR A 125 3.25 5.27 6.73
C THR A 125 4.34 6.32 6.86
N LYS A 126 4.06 7.42 7.54
CA LYS A 126 5.03 8.49 7.78
C LYS A 126 5.11 8.76 9.27
N ASP A 127 6.32 8.79 9.80
CA ASP A 127 6.65 9.17 11.18
C ASP A 127 7.33 10.54 11.13
N PHE A 128 6.57 11.59 11.45
CA PHE A 128 7.08 12.97 11.35
C PHE A 128 8.13 13.30 12.41
N ALA A 129 8.09 12.62 13.57
CA ALA A 129 9.10 12.81 14.61
C ALA A 129 10.47 12.26 14.20
N LYS A 130 10.48 11.19 13.39
CA LYS A 130 11.70 10.58 12.84
C LYS A 130 12.06 11.10 11.46
N SER A 131 11.15 11.82 10.80
CA SER A 131 11.28 12.23 9.40
C SER A 131 11.53 11.07 8.44
N VAL A 132 10.75 9.99 8.60
CA VAL A 132 10.88 8.74 7.84
C VAL A 132 9.51 8.32 7.29
N SER A 133 9.49 7.93 6.02
CA SER A 133 8.39 7.17 5.42
C SER A 133 8.76 5.69 5.34
N THR A 134 7.78 4.83 5.59
CA THR A 134 7.89 3.39 5.37
C THR A 134 6.88 2.97 4.32
N THR A 135 7.38 2.39 3.23
CA THR A 135 6.55 1.87 2.14
C THR A 135 6.44 0.36 2.25
N TYR A 136 5.21 -0.15 2.18
CA TYR A 136 4.86 -1.57 2.15
C TYR A 136 4.18 -1.87 0.83
N ASP A 137 4.63 -2.90 0.13
CA ASP A 137 3.98 -3.33 -1.11
C ASP A 137 4.32 -4.79 -1.43
N GLN A 138 3.79 -5.29 -2.52
CA GLN A 138 4.16 -6.56 -3.09
C GLN A 138 5.59 -6.52 -3.61
N ALA A 139 6.36 -7.57 -3.36
CA ALA A 139 7.73 -7.73 -3.84
C ALA A 139 7.86 -8.84 -4.91
N GLY A 140 6.83 -9.69 -5.05
CA GLY A 140 6.82 -10.82 -5.98
C GLY A 140 5.54 -11.64 -5.86
N MET A 141 5.53 -12.86 -6.38
CA MET A 141 4.39 -13.76 -6.22
C MET A 141 4.26 -14.24 -4.78
N GLY A 142 3.29 -13.69 -4.06
CA GLY A 142 3.08 -14.03 -2.64
C GLY A 142 4.16 -13.47 -1.70
N GLU A 143 5.06 -12.64 -2.20
CA GLU A 143 6.11 -11.99 -1.44
C GLU A 143 5.74 -10.53 -1.18
N TYR A 144 5.96 -10.07 0.05
CA TYR A 144 5.64 -8.72 0.50
C TYR A 144 6.87 -8.11 1.16
N GLY A 145 7.14 -6.86 0.84
CA GLY A 145 8.30 -6.16 1.38
C GLY A 145 7.96 -4.80 1.95
N TYR A 146 8.86 -4.30 2.81
CA TYR A 146 8.84 -2.92 3.23
C TYR A 146 10.25 -2.34 3.31
N TYR A 147 10.33 -1.02 3.13
CA TYR A 147 11.56 -0.26 3.28
C TYR A 147 11.29 1.12 3.85
N ASP A 148 12.30 1.68 4.48
CA ASP A 148 12.26 3.03 5.06
C ASP A 148 13.05 4.00 4.19
N GLU A 149 12.55 5.25 4.08
CA GLU A 149 13.20 6.36 3.38
C GLU A 149 13.08 7.65 4.21
N PRO A 150 14.14 8.47 4.30
CA PRO A 150 14.08 9.77 4.95
C PRO A 150 13.32 10.78 4.09
N PHE A 151 12.60 11.73 4.72
CA PHE A 151 11.90 12.81 3.99
C PHE A 151 12.84 13.72 3.22
N SER A 152 14.11 13.79 3.63
CA SER A 152 15.13 14.61 2.97
C SER A 152 15.49 14.17 1.54
N GLU A 153 14.98 13.03 1.08
CA GLU A 153 15.15 12.62 -0.33
C GLU A 153 14.27 13.41 -1.31
N ILE A 154 13.27 14.17 -0.79
CA ILE A 154 12.40 14.99 -1.65
C ILE A 154 12.91 16.44 -1.62
N ASP A 155 13.48 16.88 -2.73
CA ASP A 155 13.93 18.26 -2.93
C ASP A 155 12.86 19.08 -3.66
N TRP A 156 12.09 19.89 -2.92
CA TRP A 156 11.00 20.68 -3.46
C TRP A 156 11.44 22.03 -4.01
N GLN A 157 11.03 22.32 -5.23
CA GLN A 157 11.13 23.63 -5.86
C GLN A 157 9.75 24.29 -5.87
N ILE A 158 9.53 25.25 -4.97
CA ILE A 158 8.24 25.97 -4.85
C ILE A 158 8.22 27.11 -5.87
N VAL A 159 7.10 27.24 -6.59
CA VAL A 159 6.86 28.30 -7.58
C VAL A 159 5.68 29.16 -7.08
N GLU A 160 5.99 30.15 -6.27
CA GLU A 160 5.00 30.96 -5.53
C GLU A 160 4.01 31.69 -6.45
N ASP A 161 4.43 32.12 -7.62
CA ASP A 161 3.60 32.83 -8.59
C ASP A 161 2.65 31.88 -9.37
N SER A 162 2.82 30.58 -9.24
CA SER A 162 1.97 29.60 -9.90
C SER A 162 0.92 29.09 -8.91
N THR A 163 -0.32 29.50 -9.13
CA THR A 163 -1.44 29.17 -8.23
C THR A 163 -2.63 28.61 -8.98
N LYS A 164 -3.41 27.74 -8.34
CA LYS A 164 -4.74 27.32 -8.79
C LYS A 164 -5.63 26.96 -7.60
N THR A 165 -6.92 26.81 -7.86
CA THR A 165 -7.88 26.36 -6.84
C THR A 165 -8.15 24.86 -6.99
N VAL A 166 -7.98 24.10 -5.91
CA VAL A 166 -8.34 22.67 -5.81
C VAL A 166 -9.27 22.48 -4.62
N LEU A 167 -10.42 21.86 -4.79
CA LEU A 167 -11.45 21.68 -3.74
C LEU A 167 -11.82 22.97 -2.99
N GLY A 168 -11.72 24.13 -3.62
CA GLY A 168 -12.00 25.43 -3.01
C GLY A 168 -10.82 26.07 -2.27
N TYR A 169 -9.69 25.38 -2.12
CA TYR A 169 -8.47 25.89 -1.48
C TYR A 169 -7.53 26.52 -2.51
N GLN A 170 -6.90 27.63 -2.16
CA GLN A 170 -5.81 28.18 -2.96
C GLN A 170 -4.56 27.33 -2.82
N CYS A 171 -4.07 26.81 -3.94
CA CYS A 171 -2.88 25.96 -3.98
C CYS A 171 -1.74 26.66 -4.69
N ILE A 172 -0.54 26.39 -4.21
CA ILE A 172 0.74 26.84 -4.79
C ILE A 172 1.39 25.63 -5.45
N MET A 173 2.05 25.86 -6.58
CA MET A 173 2.79 24.81 -7.30
C MET A 173 4.14 24.54 -6.65
N ALA A 174 4.50 23.26 -6.57
CA ALA A 174 5.88 22.85 -6.34
C ALA A 174 6.26 21.72 -7.31
N SER A 175 7.53 21.53 -7.57
CA SER A 175 8.03 20.43 -8.38
C SER A 175 9.24 19.76 -7.74
N THR A 176 9.46 18.50 -8.12
CA THR A 176 10.61 17.72 -7.68
C THR A 176 10.95 16.65 -8.71
N ASP A 177 12.23 16.29 -8.81
CA ASP A 177 12.68 15.06 -9.44
C ASP A 177 12.79 14.01 -8.34
N TYR A 178 11.89 13.01 -8.35
CA TYR A 178 11.82 12.01 -7.30
C TYR A 178 11.61 10.60 -7.87
N HIS A 179 12.49 9.68 -7.51
CA HIS A 179 12.47 8.27 -7.92
C HIS A 179 12.36 8.04 -9.43
N GLY A 180 13.17 8.83 -10.19
CA GLY A 180 13.27 8.69 -11.64
C GLY A 180 12.12 9.32 -12.42
N ARG A 181 11.25 10.09 -11.75
CA ARG A 181 10.15 10.84 -12.36
C ARG A 181 10.19 12.30 -11.95
N LYS A 182 9.74 13.18 -12.84
CA LYS A 182 9.49 14.56 -12.52
C LYS A 182 8.04 14.74 -12.12
N TRP A 183 7.83 15.35 -10.96
CA TRP A 183 6.51 15.57 -10.36
C TRP A 183 6.20 17.05 -10.27
N THR A 184 4.96 17.39 -10.57
CA THR A 184 4.35 18.69 -10.25
C THR A 184 3.26 18.47 -9.24
N VAL A 185 3.30 19.19 -8.12
CA VAL A 185 2.31 19.08 -7.07
C VAL A 185 1.67 20.43 -6.79
N TRP A 186 0.46 20.38 -6.23
CA TRP A 186 -0.31 21.53 -5.79
C TRP A 186 -0.65 21.35 -4.33
N PHE A 187 -0.10 22.20 -3.48
CA PHE A 187 -0.30 22.16 -2.04
C PHE A 187 -0.96 23.45 -1.55
N THR A 188 -1.75 23.34 -0.47
CA THR A 188 -2.41 24.49 0.14
C THR A 188 -1.87 24.77 1.53
N PRO A 189 -1.36 26.00 1.78
CA PRO A 189 -0.99 26.43 3.14
C PRO A 189 -2.19 26.67 4.07
N GLU A 190 -3.41 26.73 3.55
CA GLU A 190 -4.62 26.88 4.35
C GLU A 190 -4.89 25.67 5.26
N ILE A 191 -4.33 24.52 4.90
CA ILE A 191 -4.35 23.30 5.72
C ILE A 191 -2.90 23.00 6.13
N PRO A 192 -2.50 23.34 7.39
CA PRO A 192 -1.11 23.26 7.83
C PRO A 192 -0.68 21.84 8.19
N VAL A 193 -0.93 20.88 7.30
CA VAL A 193 -0.54 19.49 7.38
C VAL A 193 0.53 19.25 6.30
N GLN A 194 1.77 19.02 6.69
CA GLN A 194 2.92 18.85 5.77
C GLN A 194 2.94 17.44 5.15
N ASP A 195 1.83 17.03 4.58
CA ASP A 195 1.63 15.69 4.07
C ASP A 195 0.93 15.69 2.70
N GLY A 196 0.79 14.51 2.09
CA GLY A 196 0.17 14.34 0.80
C GLY A 196 0.03 12.86 0.40
N PRO A 197 -0.41 12.59 -0.84
CA PRO A 197 -0.55 11.24 -1.33
C PRO A 197 0.81 10.56 -1.47
N TRP A 198 0.81 9.24 -1.44
CA TRP A 198 1.99 8.40 -1.56
C TRP A 198 3.08 8.82 -0.56
N LYS A 199 4.32 8.99 -1.00
CA LYS A 199 5.47 9.40 -0.18
C LYS A 199 5.61 10.92 -0.03
N PHE A 200 4.82 11.71 -0.77
CA PHE A 200 4.98 13.15 -0.79
C PHE A 200 4.65 13.78 0.56
N CYS A 201 5.58 14.60 1.06
CA CYS A 201 5.46 15.34 2.32
C CYS A 201 6.49 16.47 2.36
N GLY A 202 6.47 17.29 3.42
CA GLY A 202 7.52 18.29 3.70
C GLY A 202 7.28 19.67 3.10
N LEU A 203 6.22 19.88 2.29
CA LEU A 203 5.77 21.20 1.89
C LEU A 203 5.02 21.91 3.04
N PRO A 204 4.97 23.23 3.10
CA PRO A 204 4.30 23.98 4.16
C PRO A 204 2.78 23.99 3.98
N GLY A 205 2.17 22.79 3.85
CA GLY A 205 0.73 22.59 3.64
C GLY A 205 0.41 21.25 3.04
N LEU A 206 -0.89 20.96 2.93
CA LEU A 206 -1.40 19.69 2.41
C LEU A 206 -1.33 19.64 0.88
N ILE A 207 -0.74 18.60 0.34
CA ILE A 207 -0.67 18.35 -1.11
C ILE A 207 -2.02 17.76 -1.57
N LEU A 208 -2.72 18.51 -2.42
CA LEU A 208 -4.04 18.12 -2.94
C LEU A 208 -3.98 17.44 -4.30
N GLU A 209 -2.90 17.68 -5.04
CA GLU A 209 -2.72 17.08 -6.35
C GLU A 209 -1.25 16.81 -6.61
N ALA A 210 -0.93 15.69 -7.25
CA ALA A 210 0.42 15.36 -7.68
C ALA A 210 0.35 14.65 -9.03
N ALA A 211 0.98 15.23 -10.04
CA ALA A 211 0.99 14.71 -11.40
C ALA A 211 2.42 14.47 -11.90
N GLU A 212 2.65 13.32 -12.48
CA GLU A 212 3.90 13.00 -13.18
C GLU A 212 3.92 13.66 -14.57
N GLU A 213 5.07 14.14 -15.01
CA GLU A 213 5.24 14.96 -16.23
C GLU A 213 4.66 14.32 -17.50
N LYS A 214 4.76 13.00 -17.66
CA LYS A 214 4.23 12.26 -18.82
C LYS A 214 2.74 11.91 -18.69
N GLY A 215 2.12 12.22 -17.54
CA GLY A 215 0.72 11.91 -17.28
C GLY A 215 0.42 10.43 -17.09
N HIS A 216 1.42 9.63 -16.69
CA HIS A 216 1.21 8.21 -16.40
C HIS A 216 0.69 7.98 -14.99
N HIS A 217 0.93 8.91 -14.08
CA HIS A 217 0.53 8.82 -12.67
C HIS A 217 -0.01 10.16 -12.19
N HIS A 218 -1.19 10.15 -11.62
CA HIS A 218 -1.84 11.36 -11.13
C HIS A 218 -2.65 11.05 -9.85
N PHE A 219 -2.35 11.74 -8.78
CA PHE A 219 -3.12 11.74 -7.55
C PHE A 219 -3.92 13.03 -7.45
N THR A 220 -5.22 12.93 -7.18
CA THR A 220 -6.08 14.09 -6.99
C THR A 220 -6.92 13.89 -5.73
N ALA A 221 -6.88 14.85 -4.82
CA ALA A 221 -7.79 14.86 -3.68
C ALA A 221 -9.22 15.11 -4.17
N ASP A 222 -10.16 14.31 -3.69
CA ASP A 222 -11.58 14.42 -3.98
C ASP A 222 -12.45 14.70 -2.72
N GLY A 223 -11.85 14.65 -1.54
CA GLY A 223 -12.51 14.97 -0.28
C GLY A 223 -11.53 15.19 0.88
N ILE A 224 -11.86 16.18 1.73
CA ILE A 224 -11.09 16.51 2.93
C ILE A 224 -12.09 16.66 4.08
N GLU A 225 -11.84 15.97 5.19
CA GLU A 225 -12.70 16.06 6.37
C GLU A 225 -11.88 15.99 7.67
N GLN A 226 -12.37 16.65 8.71
CA GLN A 226 -11.85 16.40 10.06
C GLN A 226 -12.15 14.96 10.46
N SER A 227 -11.22 14.32 11.15
CA SER A 227 -11.35 12.92 11.49
C SER A 227 -10.96 12.65 12.93
N SER A 228 -11.53 11.60 13.48
CA SER A 228 -11.10 10.98 14.73
C SER A 228 -10.91 9.47 14.56
N GLN A 229 -10.75 9.02 13.31
CA GLN A 229 -10.53 7.63 12.99
C GLN A 229 -9.18 7.17 13.54
N SER A 230 -9.12 5.93 14.00
CA SER A 230 -7.87 5.35 14.44
C SER A 230 -6.95 5.07 13.24
N ILE A 231 -5.69 5.46 13.37
CA ILE A 231 -4.62 5.05 12.46
C ILE A 231 -4.17 3.66 12.90
N TYR A 232 -4.74 2.63 12.26
CA TYR A 232 -4.39 1.25 12.59
C TYR A 232 -3.02 0.88 12.01
N PRO A 233 -2.24 0.03 12.71
CA PRO A 233 -1.03 -0.55 12.14
C PRO A 233 -1.37 -1.38 10.89
N ILE A 234 -0.37 -1.73 10.10
CA ILE A 234 -0.54 -2.67 8.99
C ILE A 234 -0.96 -4.02 9.55
N TYR A 235 -2.07 -4.58 9.04
CA TYR A 235 -2.64 -5.84 9.55
C TYR A 235 -1.86 -7.07 9.10
N ASN A 236 -1.28 -7.02 7.91
CA ASN A 236 -0.49 -8.13 7.36
C ASN A 236 0.91 -8.14 7.99
N ASN A 237 1.32 -9.29 8.53
CA ASN A 237 2.63 -9.48 9.16
C ASN A 237 3.65 -10.18 8.25
N ASP A 238 3.26 -10.49 7.02
CA ASP A 238 4.12 -11.22 6.08
C ASP A 238 5.09 -10.29 5.32
N TYR A 239 5.11 -8.99 5.69
CA TYR A 239 6.07 -8.04 5.12
C TYR A 239 7.46 -8.23 5.71
N GLU A 240 8.44 -8.44 4.83
CA GLU A 240 9.85 -8.54 5.19
C GLU A 240 10.59 -7.24 4.87
N LYS A 241 11.52 -6.84 5.73
CA LYS A 241 12.37 -5.67 5.46
C LYS A 241 13.35 -6.00 4.35
N MET A 242 13.38 -5.16 3.31
CA MET A 242 14.29 -5.32 2.19
C MET A 242 14.81 -3.97 1.68
N GLY A 243 15.79 -3.99 0.80
CA GLY A 243 16.23 -2.77 0.11
C GLY A 243 15.17 -2.30 -0.90
N ARG A 244 14.93 -0.99 -0.99
CA ARG A 244 13.98 -0.40 -1.96
C ARG A 244 14.23 -0.89 -3.38
N LEU A 245 15.48 -0.79 -3.85
CA LEU A 245 15.84 -1.18 -5.22
C LEU A 245 15.67 -2.69 -5.45
N ASP A 246 15.94 -3.51 -4.45
CA ASP A 246 15.76 -4.96 -4.56
C ASP A 246 14.28 -5.32 -4.64
N MET A 247 13.44 -4.67 -3.82
CA MET A 247 12.00 -4.86 -3.87
C MET A 247 11.43 -4.48 -5.25
N LEU A 248 11.81 -3.35 -5.80
CA LEU A 248 11.36 -2.89 -7.12
C LEU A 248 11.85 -3.81 -8.26
N ARG A 249 13.10 -4.29 -8.19
CA ARG A 249 13.65 -5.25 -9.17
C ARG A 249 12.94 -6.59 -9.10
N ASN A 250 12.67 -7.09 -7.91
CA ASN A 250 11.93 -8.34 -7.70
C ASN A 250 10.50 -8.23 -8.25
N LEU A 251 9.80 -7.15 -7.93
CA LEU A 251 8.46 -6.88 -8.46
C LEU A 251 8.47 -6.75 -9.98
N ARG A 252 9.50 -6.11 -10.54
CA ARG A 252 9.70 -6.01 -11.98
C ARG A 252 9.90 -7.38 -12.61
N ASN A 253 10.80 -8.19 -12.07
CA ASN A 253 11.04 -9.55 -12.55
C ASN A 253 9.75 -10.41 -12.50
N TYR A 254 8.99 -10.30 -11.41
CA TYR A 254 7.69 -10.97 -11.31
C TYR A 254 6.72 -10.51 -12.40
N ARG A 255 6.64 -9.21 -12.65
CA ARG A 255 5.74 -8.64 -13.67
C ARG A 255 6.10 -9.07 -15.08
N ASP A 256 7.39 -9.06 -15.40
CA ASP A 256 7.90 -9.42 -16.74
C ASP A 256 7.78 -10.91 -17.05
N ASN A 257 7.86 -11.78 -16.03
CA ASN A 257 7.87 -13.22 -16.15
C ASN A 257 6.67 -13.88 -15.44
N ASN A 258 5.56 -13.18 -15.32
CA ASN A 258 4.41 -13.59 -14.50
C ASN A 258 3.91 -14.99 -14.87
N ASN A 259 3.65 -15.26 -16.16
CA ASN A 259 3.14 -16.56 -16.58
C ASN A 259 4.16 -17.68 -16.36
N SER A 260 5.41 -17.44 -16.69
CA SER A 260 6.51 -18.41 -16.48
C SER A 260 6.67 -18.76 -15.00
N ILE A 261 6.55 -17.77 -14.10
CA ILE A 261 6.61 -17.97 -12.64
C ILE A 261 5.39 -18.77 -12.16
N ILE A 262 4.18 -18.42 -12.59
CA ILE A 262 2.94 -19.13 -12.21
C ILE A 262 3.00 -20.58 -12.72
N LYS A 263 3.40 -20.79 -13.96
CA LYS A 263 3.57 -22.12 -14.55
C LYS A 263 4.55 -22.98 -13.74
N ALA A 264 5.70 -22.41 -13.39
CA ALA A 264 6.71 -23.11 -12.57
C ALA A 264 6.20 -23.43 -11.16
N SER A 265 5.56 -22.45 -10.48
CA SER A 265 5.06 -22.62 -9.10
C SER A 265 3.89 -23.60 -8.98
N THR A 266 3.13 -23.80 -10.06
CA THR A 266 1.99 -24.73 -10.10
C THR A 266 2.33 -26.09 -10.73
N GLY A 267 3.63 -26.36 -11.01
CA GLY A 267 4.04 -27.58 -11.69
C GLY A 267 3.45 -27.72 -13.09
N GLY A 268 3.15 -26.62 -13.76
CA GLY A 268 2.54 -26.57 -15.09
C GLY A 268 1.03 -26.74 -15.14
N MET A 269 0.34 -26.76 -13.98
CA MET A 269 -1.13 -26.85 -13.94
C MET A 269 -1.81 -25.57 -14.47
N LEU A 270 -1.19 -24.42 -14.27
CA LEU A 270 -1.64 -23.15 -14.83
C LEU A 270 -0.60 -22.66 -15.84
N ASP A 271 -1.08 -22.40 -17.04
CA ASP A 271 -0.30 -21.87 -18.15
C ASP A 271 -1.18 -20.94 -18.98
N PHE A 272 -0.86 -19.65 -18.94
CA PHE A 272 -1.61 -18.60 -19.65
C PHE A 272 -0.98 -18.23 -20.99
N GLY A 273 0.01 -19.02 -21.43
CA GLY A 273 0.75 -18.78 -22.67
C GLY A 273 2.07 -18.05 -22.46
N PRO A 274 2.69 -17.46 -23.48
CA PRO A 274 3.94 -16.73 -23.34
C PRO A 274 3.75 -15.45 -22.52
N ASP A 275 4.82 -15.06 -21.80
CA ASP A 275 4.84 -13.77 -21.10
C ASP A 275 4.67 -12.62 -22.10
N ALA A 276 3.84 -11.66 -21.75
CA ALA A 276 3.57 -10.51 -22.60
C ALA A 276 4.75 -9.53 -22.58
N PRO A 277 5.09 -8.88 -23.72
CA PRO A 277 6.07 -7.81 -23.71
C PRO A 277 5.70 -6.68 -22.77
N VAL A 278 6.67 -6.19 -22.00
CA VAL A 278 6.47 -5.10 -21.04
C VAL A 278 6.96 -3.79 -21.62
N GLN A 279 6.07 -2.78 -21.60
CA GLN A 279 6.41 -1.41 -22.01
C GLN A 279 6.94 -0.63 -20.78
N THR A 280 8.19 -0.20 -20.85
CA THR A 280 8.86 0.42 -19.71
C THR A 280 8.44 1.86 -19.46
N GLU A 281 7.86 2.54 -20.43
CA GLU A 281 7.35 3.91 -20.26
C GLU A 281 6.12 3.98 -19.36
N TYR A 282 5.32 2.87 -19.28
CA TYR A 282 4.16 2.74 -18.39
C TYR A 282 4.49 1.93 -17.14
N ASP A 283 5.62 2.23 -16.55
CA ASP A 283 6.17 1.46 -15.43
C ASP A 283 5.66 1.93 -14.05
N PHE A 284 6.29 1.39 -13.00
CA PHE A 284 5.97 1.69 -11.61
C PHE A 284 6.06 3.19 -11.29
N LEU A 285 5.51 3.58 -10.14
CA LEU A 285 5.68 4.94 -9.58
C LEU A 285 7.15 5.35 -9.50
N GLU A 286 8.04 4.39 -9.27
CA GLU A 286 9.49 4.57 -9.17
C GLU A 286 10.18 3.88 -10.33
N THR A 287 11.12 4.55 -11.00
CA THR A 287 11.80 4.04 -12.19
C THR A 287 13.33 4.04 -12.09
N ASP A 288 13.88 4.58 -11.00
CA ASP A 288 15.32 4.70 -10.73
C ASP A 288 15.98 3.39 -10.23
N TYR A 289 15.26 2.28 -10.27
CA TYR A 289 15.79 0.93 -9.97
C TYR A 289 16.44 0.22 -11.16
N ARG A 290 16.37 0.79 -12.34
CA ARG A 290 16.89 0.26 -13.60
C ARG A 290 18.40 0.26 -13.69
#